data_37117854f989c608d747ac9a3e787415
#
_entry.id   37117854f989c608d747ac9a3e787415
#
_cell.length_a   1.000
_cell.length_b   1.000
_cell.length_c   1.000
_cell.angle_alpha   90.00
_cell.angle_beta   90.00
_cell.angle_gamma   90.00
#
_symmetry.space_group_name_H-M   'P 1'
#
loop_
_entity.id
_entity.type
_entity.pdbx_description
1 polymer ?
#
loop_
_entity_poly.entity_id
_entity_poly.type
_entity_poly.pdbx_seq_one_letter_code
_entity_poly.pdbx_strand_id
1 'polypeptide(L)'
;MSPKSNQAVITLVSFLTYFVLSSMLAPIGILSGPMAEHFGQSITDVTKQFSWLTGGILVGAVIALFIFDWTSLRKLFITIYGLVALVLLSLVTVDSLESARYILAFVGVGSGIGLAGAAITISHSYSEDRRASMLVITDGSFSVAGFAMGWTATYLVSQEFGWSATYQLVGFIAATVA
;
A
#
# COMPACT_ATOMS: atom_id res chain seq x y z
N MET A 1 -13.62 -23.73 -7.11
CA MET A 1 -12.16 -23.66 -7.39
C MET A 1 -11.47 -24.82 -6.70
N SER A 2 -10.43 -25.40 -7.30
CA SER A 2 -9.66 -26.46 -6.63
C SER A 2 -8.90 -25.87 -5.41
N PRO A 3 -8.57 -26.67 -4.38
CA PRO A 3 -7.81 -26.18 -3.22
C PRO A 3 -6.49 -25.49 -3.60
N LYS A 4 -5.79 -25.99 -4.62
CA LYS A 4 -4.54 -25.41 -5.14
C LYS A 4 -4.77 -24.07 -5.83
N SER A 5 -5.87 -23.90 -6.58
CA SER A 5 -6.23 -22.65 -7.24
C SER A 5 -6.55 -21.56 -6.20
N ASN A 6 -7.25 -21.92 -5.13
CA ASN A 6 -7.56 -20.98 -4.05
C ASN A 6 -6.28 -20.51 -3.32
N GLN A 7 -5.34 -21.43 -3.06
CA GLN A 7 -4.06 -21.11 -2.43
C GLN A 7 -3.21 -20.14 -3.29
N ALA A 8 -3.18 -20.35 -4.60
CA ALA A 8 -2.45 -19.46 -5.51
C ALA A 8 -3.05 -18.04 -5.54
N VAL A 9 -4.36 -17.90 -5.57
CA VAL A 9 -5.05 -16.60 -5.51
C VAL A 9 -4.76 -15.89 -4.20
N ILE A 10 -4.86 -16.60 -3.09
CA ILE A 10 -4.54 -16.06 -1.74
C ILE A 10 -3.11 -15.53 -1.70
N THR A 11 -2.17 -16.29 -2.21
CA THR A 11 -0.75 -15.88 -2.24
C THR A 11 -0.55 -14.64 -3.10
N LEU A 12 -1.18 -14.58 -4.27
CA LEU A 12 -1.10 -13.43 -5.16
C LEU A 12 -1.68 -12.18 -4.48
N VAL A 13 -2.84 -12.27 -3.85
CA VAL A 13 -3.46 -11.15 -3.12
C VAL A 13 -2.53 -10.67 -1.99
N SER A 14 -1.93 -11.59 -1.24
CA SER A 14 -0.96 -11.24 -0.20
C SER A 14 0.26 -10.53 -0.77
N PHE A 15 0.81 -10.97 -1.90
CA PHE A 15 1.93 -10.31 -2.58
C PHE A 15 1.55 -8.90 -3.04
N LEU A 16 0.37 -8.73 -3.64
CA LEU A 16 -0.11 -7.42 -4.08
C LEU A 16 -0.33 -6.47 -2.91
N THR A 17 -0.75 -6.97 -1.75
CA THR A 17 -0.88 -6.21 -0.52
C THR A 17 0.46 -5.62 -0.07
N TYR A 18 1.51 -6.44 -0.03
CA TYR A 18 2.88 -6.00 0.28
C TYR A 18 3.42 -5.07 -0.81
N PHE A 19 3.07 -5.34 -2.06
CA PHE A 19 3.42 -4.50 -3.20
C PHE A 19 2.84 -3.10 -3.06
N VAL A 20 1.55 -2.96 -2.74
CA VAL A 20 0.87 -1.67 -2.51
C VAL A 20 1.57 -0.88 -1.39
N LEU A 21 1.85 -1.53 -0.25
CA LEU A 21 2.52 -0.87 0.88
C LEU A 21 3.91 -0.35 0.49
N SER A 22 4.73 -1.19 -0.13
CA SER A 22 6.07 -0.80 -0.56
C SER A 22 6.04 0.32 -1.60
N SER A 23 5.07 0.26 -2.51
CA SER A 23 4.88 1.27 -3.55
C SER A 23 4.48 2.64 -3.01
N MET A 24 3.92 2.70 -1.80
CA MET A 24 3.65 3.96 -1.11
C MET A 24 4.89 4.54 -0.45
N LEU A 25 5.81 3.69 0.02
CA LEU A 25 6.97 4.10 0.80
C LEU A 25 8.21 4.39 -0.07
N ALA A 26 8.49 3.52 -1.05
CA ALA A 26 9.73 3.59 -1.81
C ALA A 26 9.92 4.90 -2.61
N PRO A 27 8.90 5.48 -3.28
CA PRO A 27 9.09 6.67 -4.09
C PRO A 27 9.09 7.99 -3.30
N ILE A 28 8.99 7.98 -1.96
CA ILE A 28 8.88 9.19 -1.13
C ILE A 28 9.99 10.20 -1.44
N GLY A 29 11.24 9.75 -1.48
CA GLY A 29 12.37 10.63 -1.77
C GLY A 29 12.33 11.24 -3.16
N ILE A 30 11.84 10.49 -4.14
CA ILE A 30 11.73 10.93 -5.56
C ILE A 30 10.58 11.95 -5.70
N LEU A 31 9.45 11.70 -5.05
CA LEU A 31 8.24 12.51 -5.19
C LEU A 31 8.22 13.74 -4.29
N SER A 32 9.06 13.81 -3.25
CA SER A 32 9.08 14.94 -2.30
C SER A 32 9.40 16.27 -2.98
N GLY A 33 10.29 16.30 -3.97
CA GLY A 33 10.60 17.50 -4.76
C GLY A 33 9.40 17.99 -5.59
N PRO A 34 8.87 17.18 -6.52
CA PRO A 34 7.67 17.52 -7.28
C PRO A 34 6.45 17.89 -6.42
N MET A 35 6.27 17.24 -5.27
CA MET A 35 5.21 17.61 -4.32
C MET A 35 5.46 18.98 -3.68
N ALA A 36 6.71 19.27 -3.31
CA ALA A 36 7.08 20.56 -2.72
C ALA A 36 6.81 21.70 -3.70
N GLU A 37 7.14 21.51 -4.96
CA GLU A 37 6.85 22.46 -6.03
C GLU A 37 5.34 22.66 -6.24
N HIS A 38 4.58 21.56 -6.32
CA HIS A 38 3.13 21.59 -6.51
C HIS A 38 2.40 22.33 -5.39
N PHE A 39 2.76 22.07 -4.14
CA PHE A 39 2.11 22.67 -2.97
C PHE A 39 2.73 24.01 -2.53
N GLY A 40 3.81 24.48 -3.17
CA GLY A 40 4.53 25.68 -2.76
C GLY A 40 5.12 25.59 -1.36
N GLN A 41 5.56 24.41 -0.94
CA GLN A 41 6.06 24.10 0.41
C GLN A 41 7.52 23.66 0.37
N SER A 42 8.18 23.62 1.52
CA SER A 42 9.53 23.06 1.59
C SER A 42 9.51 21.52 1.44
N ILE A 43 10.57 20.95 0.86
CA ILE A 43 10.76 19.49 0.80
C ILE A 43 10.65 18.86 2.19
N THR A 44 11.18 19.55 3.21
CA THR A 44 11.10 19.09 4.60
C THR A 44 9.67 18.99 5.10
N ASP A 45 8.82 19.99 4.79
CA ASP A 45 7.41 19.97 5.23
C ASP A 45 6.61 18.90 4.51
N VAL A 46 6.88 18.70 3.22
CA VAL A 46 6.29 17.58 2.45
C VAL A 46 6.72 16.24 3.04
N THR A 47 8.02 16.05 3.28
CA THR A 47 8.54 14.78 3.81
C THR A 47 7.96 14.46 5.20
N LYS A 48 7.75 15.45 6.05
CA LYS A 48 7.08 15.27 7.35
C LYS A 48 5.65 14.68 7.21
N GLN A 49 4.94 14.95 6.10
CA GLN A 49 3.58 14.42 5.93
C GLN A 49 3.55 12.89 5.79
N PHE A 50 4.64 12.30 5.32
CA PHE A 50 4.73 10.84 5.24
C PHE A 50 4.82 10.14 6.61
N SER A 51 5.07 10.88 7.69
CA SER A 51 4.90 10.35 9.04
C SER A 51 3.44 9.98 9.36
N TRP A 52 2.46 10.62 8.69
CA TRP A 52 1.05 10.23 8.79
C TRP A 52 0.76 8.90 8.11
N LEU A 53 1.45 8.60 7.00
CA LEU A 53 1.38 7.28 6.37
C LEU A 53 1.92 6.20 7.32
N THR A 54 3.12 6.41 7.88
CA THR A 54 3.74 5.44 8.79
C THR A 54 2.99 5.32 10.12
N GLY A 55 2.50 6.43 10.66
CA GLY A 55 1.61 6.45 11.83
C GLY A 55 0.30 5.70 11.55
N GLY A 56 -0.28 5.91 10.37
CA GLY A 56 -1.45 5.17 9.91
C GLY A 56 -1.20 3.67 9.83
N ILE A 57 -0.06 3.23 9.30
CA ILE A 57 0.33 1.80 9.24
C ILE A 57 0.35 1.20 10.65
N LEU A 58 0.96 1.90 11.62
CA LEU A 58 0.98 1.45 13.00
C LEU A 58 -0.44 1.31 13.58
N VAL A 59 -1.28 2.33 13.40
CA VAL A 59 -2.68 2.30 13.85
C VAL A 59 -3.44 1.17 13.17
N GLY A 60 -3.27 0.98 11.87
CA GLY A 60 -3.89 -0.12 11.12
C GLY A 60 -3.46 -1.49 11.62
N ALA A 61 -2.18 -1.68 11.92
CA ALA A 61 -1.66 -2.93 12.48
C ALA A 61 -2.27 -3.23 13.86
N VAL A 62 -2.48 -2.20 14.70
CA VAL A 62 -3.16 -2.35 16.00
C VAL A 62 -4.64 -2.70 15.81
N ILE A 63 -5.35 -2.02 14.90
CA ILE A 63 -6.76 -2.32 14.56
C ILE A 63 -6.89 -3.77 14.08
N ALA A 64 -5.92 -4.25 13.31
CA ALA A 64 -5.90 -5.60 12.78
C ALA A 64 -5.98 -6.68 13.88
N LEU A 65 -5.43 -6.43 15.08
CA LEU A 65 -5.49 -7.36 16.20
C LEU A 65 -6.92 -7.71 16.64
N PHE A 66 -7.88 -6.83 16.32
CA PHE A 66 -9.26 -6.98 16.77
C PHE A 66 -10.25 -7.21 15.62
N ILE A 67 -10.00 -6.59 14.45
CA ILE A 67 -11.00 -6.55 13.37
C ILE A 67 -11.18 -7.91 12.69
N PHE A 68 -10.16 -8.77 12.73
CA PHE A 68 -10.22 -10.10 12.11
C PHE A 68 -11.14 -11.07 12.83
N ASP A 69 -11.45 -10.81 14.10
CA ASP A 69 -12.43 -11.61 14.86
C ASP A 69 -13.87 -11.26 14.48
N TRP A 70 -14.11 -10.05 13.95
CA TRP A 70 -15.44 -9.52 13.70
C TRP A 70 -15.89 -9.63 12.25
N THR A 71 -14.94 -9.76 11.31
CA THR A 71 -15.30 -9.82 9.90
C THR A 71 -14.42 -10.79 9.11
N SER A 72 -14.95 -11.32 8.00
CA SER A 72 -14.17 -12.20 7.16
C SER A 72 -13.08 -11.43 6.43
N LEU A 73 -11.88 -12.01 6.35
CA LEU A 73 -10.72 -11.43 5.65
C LEU A 73 -11.09 -10.97 4.24
N ARG A 74 -11.85 -11.77 3.50
CA ARG A 74 -12.26 -11.43 2.13
C ARG A 74 -13.05 -10.11 2.07
N LYS A 75 -14.05 -9.95 2.91
CA LYS A 75 -14.87 -8.71 2.94
C LYS A 75 -13.99 -7.52 3.34
N LEU A 76 -13.12 -7.73 4.32
CA LEU A 76 -12.22 -6.69 4.81
C LEU A 76 -11.26 -6.22 3.72
N PHE A 77 -10.62 -7.15 2.98
CA PHE A 77 -9.72 -6.80 1.88
C PHE A 77 -10.45 -6.03 0.77
N ILE A 78 -11.61 -6.53 0.33
CA ILE A 78 -12.42 -5.84 -0.68
C ILE A 78 -12.75 -4.41 -0.23
N THR A 79 -13.23 -4.23 0.99
CA THR A 79 -13.63 -2.91 1.49
C THR A 79 -12.43 -1.98 1.63
N ILE A 80 -11.37 -2.43 2.30
CA ILE A 80 -10.21 -1.58 2.60
C ILE A 80 -9.46 -1.22 1.32
N TYR A 81 -9.14 -2.21 0.47
CA TYR A 81 -8.37 -1.93 -0.75
C TYR A 81 -9.20 -1.22 -1.81
N GLY A 82 -10.52 -1.44 -1.86
CA GLY A 82 -11.42 -0.64 -2.67
C GLY A 82 -11.42 0.84 -2.25
N LEU A 83 -11.48 1.12 -0.94
CA LEU A 83 -11.38 2.48 -0.42
C LEU A 83 -9.99 3.09 -0.62
N VAL A 84 -8.92 2.34 -0.39
CA VAL A 84 -7.53 2.78 -0.65
C VAL A 84 -7.37 3.13 -2.13
N ALA A 85 -7.89 2.31 -3.04
CA ALA A 85 -7.84 2.57 -4.47
C ALA A 85 -8.55 3.88 -4.82
N LEU A 86 -9.78 4.07 -4.35
CA LEU A 86 -10.56 5.30 -4.58
C LEU A 86 -9.84 6.55 -4.08
N VAL A 87 -9.30 6.48 -2.87
CA VAL A 87 -8.60 7.61 -2.23
C VAL A 87 -7.28 7.93 -2.96
N LEU A 88 -6.52 6.91 -3.40
CA LEU A 88 -5.30 7.13 -4.19
C LEU A 88 -5.60 7.69 -5.58
N LEU A 89 -6.67 7.25 -6.22
CA LEU A 89 -7.10 7.82 -7.51
C LEU A 89 -7.58 9.26 -7.39
N SER A 90 -8.11 9.67 -6.23
CA SER A 90 -8.52 11.06 -5.99
C SER A 90 -7.36 12.02 -5.74
N LEU A 91 -6.12 11.55 -5.60
CA LEU A 91 -4.96 12.41 -5.34
C LEU A 91 -4.71 13.47 -6.42
N VAL A 92 -5.19 13.24 -7.65
CA VAL A 92 -5.11 14.24 -8.74
C VAL A 92 -5.88 15.52 -8.45
N THR A 93 -6.88 15.46 -7.58
CA THR A 93 -7.74 16.62 -7.22
C THR A 93 -7.31 17.29 -5.92
N VAL A 94 -6.15 16.94 -5.39
CA VAL A 94 -5.69 17.44 -4.09
C VAL A 94 -4.79 18.65 -4.28
N ASP A 95 -5.28 19.80 -3.85
CA ASP A 95 -4.62 21.10 -3.98
C ASP A 95 -3.94 21.60 -2.69
N SER A 96 -4.04 20.84 -1.59
CA SER A 96 -3.42 21.22 -0.32
C SER A 96 -2.65 20.09 0.33
N LEU A 97 -1.50 20.44 0.92
CA LEU A 97 -0.68 19.49 1.66
C LEU A 97 -1.42 18.91 2.88
N GLU A 98 -2.35 19.68 3.44
CA GLU A 98 -3.19 19.23 4.56
C GLU A 98 -4.16 18.11 4.13
N SER A 99 -4.79 18.24 2.98
CA SER A 99 -5.66 17.19 2.41
C SER A 99 -4.85 15.94 2.07
N ALA A 100 -3.65 16.10 1.49
CA ALA A 100 -2.74 14.99 1.20
C ALA A 100 -2.38 14.21 2.47
N ARG A 101 -2.18 14.89 3.60
CA ARG A 101 -1.89 14.29 4.91
C ARG A 101 -2.98 13.30 5.36
N TYR A 102 -4.24 13.69 5.28
CA TYR A 102 -5.36 12.82 5.68
C TYR A 102 -5.47 11.59 4.77
N ILE A 103 -5.24 11.77 3.47
CA ILE A 103 -5.17 10.67 2.51
C ILE A 103 -4.05 9.70 2.88
N LEU A 104 -2.85 10.22 3.14
CA LEU A 104 -1.71 9.38 3.55
C LEU A 104 -1.99 8.62 4.84
N ALA A 105 -2.59 9.27 5.85
CA ALA A 105 -2.99 8.60 7.09
C ALA A 105 -3.98 7.47 6.84
N PHE A 106 -5.01 7.72 6.03
CA PHE A 106 -6.03 6.72 5.69
C PHE A 106 -5.44 5.53 4.95
N VAL A 107 -4.63 5.79 3.91
CA VAL A 107 -3.92 4.75 3.15
C VAL A 107 -2.98 3.95 4.05
N GLY A 108 -2.33 4.64 5.00
CA GLY A 108 -1.51 4.00 6.02
C GLY A 108 -2.31 2.99 6.84
N VAL A 109 -3.47 3.38 7.37
CA VAL A 109 -4.34 2.48 8.15
C VAL A 109 -4.75 1.26 7.32
N GLY A 110 -5.21 1.47 6.09
CA GLY A 110 -5.57 0.38 5.19
C GLY A 110 -4.40 -0.57 4.91
N SER A 111 -3.21 -0.01 4.67
CA SER A 111 -1.98 -0.78 4.42
C SER A 111 -1.54 -1.58 5.65
N GLY A 112 -1.67 -1.01 6.87
CA GLY A 112 -1.35 -1.70 8.12
C GLY A 112 -2.27 -2.90 8.39
N ILE A 113 -3.58 -2.74 8.16
CA ILE A 113 -4.54 -3.85 8.26
C ILE A 113 -4.23 -4.90 7.18
N GLY A 114 -3.95 -4.47 5.96
CA GLY A 114 -3.61 -5.35 4.85
C GLY A 114 -2.36 -6.19 5.11
N LEU A 115 -1.30 -5.57 5.63
CA LEU A 115 -0.05 -6.24 5.99
C LEU A 115 -0.28 -7.38 6.99
N ALA A 116 -0.99 -7.10 8.09
CA ALA A 116 -1.33 -8.11 9.08
C ALA A 116 -2.24 -9.21 8.50
N GLY A 117 -3.25 -8.81 7.71
CA GLY A 117 -4.16 -9.75 7.06
C GLY A 117 -3.47 -10.67 6.06
N ALA A 118 -2.53 -10.15 5.28
CA ALA A 118 -1.74 -10.95 4.34
C ALA A 118 -0.88 -11.99 5.06
N ALA A 119 -0.21 -11.59 6.15
CA ALA A 119 0.60 -12.50 6.97
C ALA A 119 -0.26 -13.62 7.59
N ILE A 120 -1.43 -13.28 8.15
CA ILE A 120 -2.39 -14.26 8.70
C ILE A 120 -2.87 -15.21 7.59
N THR A 121 -3.23 -14.65 6.43
CA THR A 121 -3.75 -15.43 5.31
C THR A 121 -2.72 -16.45 4.79
N ILE A 122 -1.46 -16.04 4.64
CA ILE A 122 -0.35 -16.95 4.29
C ILE A 122 -0.16 -18.01 5.38
N SER A 123 -0.17 -17.59 6.65
CA SER A 123 0.03 -18.52 7.79
C SER A 123 -1.04 -19.59 7.87
N HIS A 124 -2.28 -19.31 7.50
CA HIS A 124 -3.38 -20.28 7.50
C HIS A 124 -3.45 -21.11 6.21
N SER A 125 -2.87 -20.63 5.11
CA SER A 125 -2.97 -21.29 3.79
C SER A 125 -1.87 -22.29 3.54
N TYR A 126 -0.78 -22.26 4.30
CA TYR A 126 0.37 -23.13 4.14
C TYR A 126 0.61 -24.01 5.36
N SER A 127 1.08 -25.24 5.11
CA SER A 127 1.51 -26.19 6.15
C SER A 127 2.70 -25.64 6.93
N GLU A 128 2.89 -26.13 8.13
CA GLU A 128 3.88 -25.62 9.08
C GLU A 128 5.31 -25.61 8.52
N ASP A 129 5.68 -26.64 7.75
CA ASP A 129 6.95 -26.79 7.07
C ASP A 129 7.20 -25.74 5.96
N ARG A 130 6.16 -25.18 5.35
CA ARG A 130 6.25 -24.19 4.25
C ARG A 130 5.90 -22.77 4.67
N ARG A 131 5.26 -22.59 5.82
CA ARG A 131 4.75 -21.29 6.29
C ARG A 131 5.85 -20.25 6.37
N ALA A 132 6.97 -20.58 7.02
CA ALA A 132 8.09 -19.66 7.18
C ALA A 132 8.66 -19.21 5.82
N SER A 133 8.87 -20.15 4.90
CA SER A 133 9.38 -19.83 3.55
C SER A 133 8.41 -18.95 2.78
N MET A 134 7.10 -19.20 2.87
CA MET A 134 6.10 -18.39 2.16
C MET A 134 5.96 -16.98 2.74
N LEU A 135 6.12 -16.81 4.05
CA LEU A 135 6.18 -15.47 4.65
C LEU A 135 7.40 -14.70 4.15
N VAL A 136 8.58 -15.33 4.12
CA VAL A 136 9.80 -14.68 3.60
C VAL A 136 9.66 -14.31 2.12
N ILE A 137 9.06 -15.18 1.30
CA ILE A 137 8.80 -14.88 -0.12
C ILE A 137 7.80 -13.72 -0.24
N THR A 138 6.78 -13.68 0.61
CA THR A 138 5.82 -12.55 0.65
C THR A 138 6.50 -11.25 1.04
N ASP A 139 7.39 -11.27 2.04
CA ASP A 139 8.23 -10.11 2.39
C ASP A 139 9.17 -9.71 1.23
N GLY A 140 9.67 -10.67 0.47
CA GLY A 140 10.46 -10.41 -0.73
C GLY A 140 9.70 -9.60 -1.79
N SER A 141 8.38 -9.78 -1.90
CA SER A 141 7.54 -8.99 -2.82
C SER A 141 7.56 -7.50 -2.47
N PHE A 142 7.71 -7.14 -1.20
CA PHE A 142 7.90 -5.75 -0.75
C PHE A 142 9.16 -5.11 -1.37
N SER A 143 10.28 -5.83 -1.36
CA SER A 143 11.55 -5.35 -1.92
C SER A 143 11.47 -5.20 -3.43
N VAL A 144 10.88 -6.16 -4.13
CA VAL A 144 10.65 -6.11 -5.58
C VAL A 144 9.77 -4.91 -5.95
N ALA A 145 8.70 -4.68 -5.20
CA ALA A 145 7.81 -3.55 -5.40
C ALA A 145 8.53 -2.21 -5.18
N GLY A 146 9.32 -2.10 -4.12
CA GLY A 146 10.09 -0.89 -3.83
C GLY A 146 11.04 -0.53 -4.97
N PHE A 147 11.75 -1.52 -5.48
CA PHE A 147 12.63 -1.35 -6.64
C PHE A 147 11.84 -0.93 -7.89
N ALA A 148 10.79 -1.68 -8.25
CA ALA A 148 9.98 -1.41 -9.44
C ALA A 148 9.33 -0.01 -9.38
N MET A 149 8.77 0.36 -8.23
CA MET A 149 8.09 1.64 -8.08
C MET A 149 9.05 2.83 -7.95
N GLY A 150 10.26 2.63 -7.43
CA GLY A 150 11.31 3.64 -7.49
C GLY A 150 11.67 3.99 -8.93
N TRP A 151 11.90 2.98 -9.78
CA TRP A 151 12.12 3.18 -11.22
C TRP A 151 10.92 3.82 -11.92
N THR A 152 9.72 3.34 -11.64
CA THR A 152 8.49 3.88 -12.23
C THR A 152 8.28 5.34 -11.85
N ALA A 153 8.47 5.72 -10.58
CA ALA A 153 8.36 7.09 -10.12
C ALA A 153 9.38 7.99 -10.81
N THR A 154 10.64 7.55 -10.90
CA THR A 154 11.69 8.29 -11.62
C THR A 154 11.31 8.51 -13.07
N TYR A 155 10.82 7.47 -13.76
CA TYR A 155 10.38 7.57 -15.15
C TYR A 155 9.21 8.54 -15.30
N LEU A 156 8.17 8.42 -14.48
CA LEU A 156 6.99 9.29 -14.56
C LEU A 156 7.36 10.77 -14.31
N VAL A 157 8.20 11.04 -13.33
CA VAL A 157 8.70 12.39 -13.05
C VAL A 157 9.54 12.92 -14.23
N SER A 158 10.38 12.10 -14.86
CA SER A 158 11.18 12.51 -16.01
C SER A 158 10.34 12.81 -17.27
N GLN A 159 9.14 12.27 -17.36
CA GLN A 159 8.16 12.55 -18.43
C GLN A 159 7.18 13.66 -18.05
N GLU A 160 7.47 14.43 -17.01
CA GLU A 160 6.64 15.55 -16.52
C GLU A 160 5.21 15.14 -16.08
N PHE A 161 4.98 13.86 -15.81
CA PHE A 161 3.76 13.44 -15.12
C PHE A 161 3.77 14.00 -13.70
N GLY A 162 2.64 14.53 -13.26
CA GLY A 162 2.51 15.10 -11.92
C GLY A 162 2.86 14.07 -10.82
N TRP A 163 3.23 14.57 -9.64
CA TRP A 163 3.62 13.75 -8.47
C TRP A 163 2.59 12.66 -8.11
N SER A 164 1.31 12.93 -8.34
CA SER A 164 0.20 12.01 -8.03
C SER A 164 0.15 10.79 -8.95
N ALA A 165 0.72 10.86 -10.16
CA ALA A 165 0.62 9.78 -11.15
C ALA A 165 1.17 8.45 -10.63
N THR A 166 2.28 8.48 -9.89
CA THR A 166 2.84 7.28 -9.26
C THR A 166 1.86 6.66 -8.27
N TYR A 167 1.23 7.45 -7.41
CA TYR A 167 0.27 6.96 -6.41
C TYR A 167 -1.06 6.55 -7.03
N GLN A 168 -1.47 7.17 -8.14
CA GLN A 168 -2.63 6.70 -8.91
C GLN A 168 -2.40 5.30 -9.49
N LEU A 169 -1.19 5.04 -10.00
CA LEU A 169 -0.82 3.68 -10.44
C LEU A 169 -0.92 2.67 -9.28
N VAL A 170 -0.47 3.05 -8.08
CA VAL A 170 -0.66 2.22 -6.88
C VAL A 170 -2.15 2.02 -6.58
N GLY A 171 -2.98 3.03 -6.80
CA GLY A 171 -4.44 2.95 -6.68
C GLY A 171 -5.05 1.89 -7.62
N PHE A 172 -4.61 1.83 -8.88
CA PHE A 172 -5.02 0.78 -9.80
C PHE A 172 -4.58 -0.61 -9.34
N ILE A 173 -3.35 -0.73 -8.81
CA ILE A 173 -2.89 -2.01 -8.25
C ILE A 173 -3.73 -2.39 -7.02
N ALA A 174 -4.03 -1.44 -6.12
CA ALA A 174 -4.88 -1.67 -4.97
C ALA A 174 -6.29 -2.15 -5.37
N ALA A 175 -6.85 -1.61 -6.45
CA ALA A 175 -8.14 -2.07 -6.99
C ALA A 175 -8.11 -3.54 -7.44
N THR A 176 -6.96 -4.10 -7.80
CA THR A 176 -6.84 -5.53 -8.13
C THR A 176 -6.81 -6.44 -6.89
N VAL A 177 -6.53 -5.88 -5.72
CA VAL A 177 -6.57 -6.58 -4.42
C VAL A 177 -8.00 -6.66 -3.88
N ALA A 178 -8.86 -5.68 -4.24
CA ALA A 178 -10.26 -5.61 -3.84
C ALA A 178 -11.12 -6.61 -4.61
#